data_f93e25c65b41f05318f317eeed20b6bf
#
_entry.id   f93e25c65b41f05318f317eeed20b6bf
#
_cell.length_a   1.000
_cell.length_b   1.000
_cell.length_c   1.000
_cell.angle_alpha   90.00
_cell.angle_beta   90.00
_cell.angle_gamma   90.00
#
_symmetry.space_group_name_H-M   'P 1'
#
loop_
_entity.id
_entity.type
_entity.pdbx_description
1 polymer ?
#
loop_
_entity_poly.entity_id
_entity_poly.type
_entity_poly.pdbx_seq_one_letter_code
_entity_poly.pdbx_strand_id
1 'polypeptide(L)'
;EMLRMLACAIKAVYASVYYRDSKAYMTATSNVIDQEKMAVILQQVVGKEYGDHFYPNISGVLRSLNYYPIGEEKAEEGIASLALGLGKYIVDGGQTLRVCPFHPHQVLQMSEMEIALRETQTQFYALDMKHISEDFKVDDGFNILKLRVKDAEADGSLQYITSTYSPEDHAIYDGLYEGGRKVISFCGVLQQNVFPLPELLQMAMTYGAEAMRRPVEIEFAVNLNDDRTGELYLLQIRPIVDSKQMLDEDLTTIPDDQCLLRSHNSLGHGVSDDVQDVVYVKTDSSFTASNNPTIADEIERINRKFLDTDKNYVLIGPGRWGSSDPWLGIPVKWPHISAARVIVEEGLEHYRVDPSQGTHFFQNLTSFGVGYFTINPYKEDGFYQRSVLDALPAVEETQWVRHVRFPNPLKIMMDGKKQEGVVLLPQDVDE
;
A
#
# COMPACT_ATOMS: atom_id res chain seq x y z
N GLU A 1 30.24 29.17 -8.85
CA GLU A 1 29.14 28.89 -7.90
C GLU A 1 28.69 27.43 -8.02
N MET A 2 28.17 26.98 -9.15
CA MET A 2 27.68 25.61 -9.39
C MET A 2 28.69 24.51 -9.00
N LEU A 3 29.95 24.62 -9.40
CA LEU A 3 31.01 23.67 -9.05
C LEU A 3 31.27 23.60 -7.54
N ARG A 4 31.16 24.71 -6.84
CA ARG A 4 31.30 24.76 -5.37
C ARG A 4 30.15 24.02 -4.70
N MET A 5 28.91 24.29 -5.14
CA MET A 5 27.73 23.61 -4.62
C MET A 5 27.79 22.10 -4.88
N LEU A 6 28.15 21.68 -6.10
CA LEU A 6 28.34 20.28 -6.43
C LEU A 6 29.42 19.59 -5.56
N ALA A 7 30.56 20.26 -5.37
CA ALA A 7 31.60 19.74 -4.50
C ALA A 7 31.14 19.60 -3.02
N CYS A 8 30.32 20.53 -2.54
CA CYS A 8 29.71 20.44 -1.21
C CYS A 8 28.73 19.27 -1.13
N ALA A 9 27.88 19.08 -2.13
CA ALA A 9 26.94 17.97 -2.19
C ALA A 9 27.66 16.59 -2.21
N ILE A 10 28.69 16.44 -3.03
CA ILE A 10 29.51 15.22 -3.07
C ILE A 10 30.14 14.93 -1.70
N LYS A 11 30.71 15.94 -1.05
CA LYS A 11 31.29 15.79 0.30
C LYS A 11 30.23 15.38 1.32
N ALA A 12 29.00 15.93 1.24
CA ALA A 12 27.91 15.57 2.13
C ALA A 12 27.48 14.11 1.95
N VAL A 13 27.40 13.62 0.70
CA VAL A 13 27.13 12.20 0.43
C VAL A 13 28.21 11.31 1.05
N TYR A 14 29.51 11.63 0.90
CA TYR A 14 30.57 10.88 1.58
C TYR A 14 30.45 10.96 3.11
N ALA A 15 30.07 12.11 3.67
CA ALA A 15 29.91 12.27 5.10
C ALA A 15 28.68 11.54 5.66
N SER A 16 27.65 11.26 4.86
CA SER A 16 26.40 10.65 5.30
C SER A 16 26.57 9.24 5.89
N VAL A 17 27.63 8.50 5.51
CA VAL A 17 28.00 7.22 6.14
C VAL A 17 28.17 7.34 7.65
N TYR A 18 28.62 8.50 8.12
CA TYR A 18 28.91 8.75 9.52
C TYR A 18 27.74 9.39 10.29
N TYR A 19 26.61 9.62 9.66
CA TYR A 19 25.42 10.16 10.31
C TYR A 19 24.82 9.15 11.30
N ARG A 20 24.06 9.68 12.26
CA ARG A 20 23.50 8.88 13.36
C ARG A 20 22.62 7.72 12.84
N ASP A 21 21.76 8.00 11.87
CA ASP A 21 20.83 7.02 11.31
C ASP A 21 21.55 5.95 10.49
N SER A 22 22.57 6.34 9.72
CA SER A 22 23.44 5.40 9.00
C SER A 22 24.20 4.47 9.95
N LYS A 23 24.72 5.02 11.05
CA LYS A 23 25.37 4.22 12.09
C LYS A 23 24.40 3.28 12.79
N ALA A 24 23.19 3.72 13.11
CA ALA A 24 22.16 2.87 13.70
C ALA A 24 21.79 1.70 12.78
N TYR A 25 21.62 1.98 11.47
CA TYR A 25 21.38 0.94 10.47
C TYR A 25 22.53 -0.06 10.37
N MET A 26 23.77 0.40 10.32
CA MET A 26 24.95 -0.47 10.25
C MET A 26 25.14 -1.31 11.53
N THR A 27 24.77 -0.77 12.69
CA THR A 27 24.80 -1.53 13.96
C THR A 27 23.73 -2.63 13.98
N ALA A 28 22.59 -2.41 13.31
CA ALA A 28 21.52 -3.39 13.19
C ALA A 28 21.77 -4.44 12.08
N THR A 29 22.79 -4.23 11.23
CA THR A 29 23.20 -5.14 10.16
C THR A 29 24.60 -5.70 10.48
N SER A 30 25.01 -6.77 9.81
CA SER A 30 26.35 -7.36 9.96
C SER A 30 27.46 -6.54 9.28
N ASN A 31 27.18 -5.33 8.82
CA ASN A 31 28.10 -4.49 8.09
C ASN A 31 29.08 -3.77 9.05
N VAL A 32 30.34 -3.71 8.65
CA VAL A 32 31.41 -3.01 9.39
C VAL A 32 31.64 -1.65 8.75
N ILE A 33 31.51 -0.56 9.53
CA ILE A 33 31.63 0.83 9.05
C ILE A 33 32.90 1.07 8.26
N ASP A 34 34.05 0.51 8.72
CA ASP A 34 35.36 0.71 8.08
C ASP A 34 35.46 0.03 6.70
N GLN A 35 34.52 -0.86 6.35
CA GLN A 35 34.49 -1.56 5.06
C GLN A 35 33.47 -0.96 4.10
N GLU A 36 32.61 -0.07 4.57
CA GLU A 36 31.61 0.59 3.73
C GLU A 36 32.28 1.57 2.77
N LYS A 37 31.87 1.49 1.51
CA LYS A 37 32.30 2.38 0.44
C LYS A 37 31.12 3.11 -0.13
N MET A 38 31.22 4.44 -0.20
CA MET A 38 30.17 5.29 -0.75
C MET A 38 30.43 5.56 -2.23
N ALA A 39 29.45 5.27 -3.08
CA ALA A 39 29.39 5.75 -4.45
C ALA A 39 28.53 7.02 -4.54
N VAL A 40 28.88 7.93 -5.43
CA VAL A 40 28.10 9.15 -5.70
C VAL A 40 27.57 9.09 -7.11
N ILE A 41 26.24 9.17 -7.25
CA ILE A 41 25.54 9.24 -8.53
C ILE A 41 25.09 10.67 -8.75
N LEU A 42 25.45 11.24 -9.89
CA LEU A 42 24.99 12.55 -10.35
C LEU A 42 23.90 12.32 -11.38
N GLN A 43 22.68 12.73 -11.09
CA GLN A 43 21.52 12.54 -11.96
C GLN A 43 20.80 13.88 -12.16
N GLN A 44 20.46 14.18 -13.42
CA GLN A 44 19.63 15.33 -13.72
C GLN A 44 18.20 15.08 -13.22
N VAL A 45 17.63 16.06 -12.53
CA VAL A 45 16.22 16.00 -12.13
C VAL A 45 15.34 16.15 -13.35
N VAL A 46 14.39 15.24 -13.51
CA VAL A 46 13.39 15.27 -14.60
C VAL A 46 12.23 16.16 -14.20
N GLY A 47 11.77 16.99 -15.13
CA GLY A 47 10.63 17.90 -14.94
C GLY A 47 10.58 18.97 -16.03
N LYS A 48 9.65 19.89 -15.84
CA LYS A 48 9.46 21.10 -16.64
C LYS A 48 9.41 22.33 -15.74
N GLU A 49 9.81 23.47 -16.26
CA GLU A 49 9.65 24.76 -15.58
C GLU A 49 8.22 25.30 -15.75
N TYR A 50 7.60 25.62 -14.65
CA TYR A 50 6.31 26.27 -14.54
C TYR A 50 6.47 27.52 -13.68
N GLY A 51 6.93 28.63 -14.31
CA GLY A 51 7.27 29.83 -13.56
C GLY A 51 8.39 29.61 -12.55
N ASP A 52 8.08 29.74 -11.26
CA ASP A 52 9.02 29.53 -10.15
C ASP A 52 9.08 28.04 -9.67
N HIS A 53 8.34 27.15 -10.31
CA HIS A 53 8.25 25.74 -9.95
C HIS A 53 8.89 24.84 -11.01
N PHE A 54 9.52 23.73 -10.58
CA PHE A 54 10.05 22.72 -11.51
C PHE A 54 9.63 21.31 -11.03
N TYR A 55 8.90 20.58 -11.88
CA TYR A 55 8.44 19.23 -11.58
C TYR A 55 7.96 18.50 -12.86
N PRO A 56 7.93 17.14 -12.88
CA PRO A 56 7.33 16.37 -13.96
C PRO A 56 5.81 16.33 -13.85
N ASN A 57 5.13 16.09 -14.96
CA ASN A 57 3.67 15.88 -14.95
C ASN A 57 3.28 14.62 -14.17
N ILE A 58 4.09 13.56 -14.29
CA ILE A 58 3.86 12.29 -13.59
C ILE A 58 5.20 11.80 -13.02
N SER A 59 5.19 11.36 -11.79
CA SER A 59 6.20 10.47 -11.22
C SER A 59 5.55 9.16 -10.82
N GLY A 60 6.31 8.08 -10.83
CA GLY A 60 5.76 6.80 -10.45
C GLY A 60 6.79 5.82 -9.91
N VAL A 61 6.28 4.85 -9.19
CA VAL A 61 6.98 3.64 -8.78
C VAL A 61 6.23 2.44 -9.34
N LEU A 62 6.92 1.68 -10.18
CA LEU A 62 6.41 0.47 -10.82
C LEU A 62 7.02 -0.75 -10.15
N ARG A 63 6.20 -1.72 -9.77
CA ARG A 63 6.64 -3.01 -9.25
C ARG A 63 6.18 -4.12 -10.17
N SER A 64 7.05 -5.05 -10.50
CA SER A 64 6.71 -6.22 -11.33
C SER A 64 5.95 -7.32 -10.58
N LEU A 65 5.62 -7.08 -9.31
CA LEU A 65 4.75 -7.94 -8.50
C LEU A 65 3.68 -7.11 -7.82
N ASN A 66 2.44 -7.55 -7.95
CA ASN A 66 1.27 -7.02 -7.26
C ASN A 66 0.81 -8.03 -6.20
N TYR A 67 1.04 -7.73 -4.93
CA TYR A 67 0.61 -8.60 -3.83
C TYR A 67 -0.86 -8.39 -3.41
N TYR A 68 -1.55 -7.45 -4.06
CA TYR A 68 -2.95 -7.11 -3.81
C TYR A 68 -3.68 -6.93 -5.14
N PRO A 69 -3.76 -7.98 -5.97
CA PRO A 69 -4.50 -7.90 -7.24
C PRO A 69 -5.99 -7.69 -6.99
N ILE A 70 -6.65 -6.93 -7.86
CA ILE A 70 -8.09 -6.67 -7.82
C ILE A 70 -8.76 -7.15 -9.11
N GLY A 71 -10.00 -7.67 -8.99
CA GLY A 71 -10.77 -8.13 -10.14
C GLY A 71 -10.04 -9.21 -10.94
N GLU A 72 -9.72 -8.90 -12.19
CA GLU A 72 -9.03 -9.82 -13.12
C GLU A 72 -7.50 -9.68 -13.09
N GLU A 73 -6.97 -8.77 -12.29
CA GLU A 73 -5.52 -8.57 -12.15
C GLU A 73 -4.83 -9.83 -11.61
N LYS A 74 -3.58 -10.04 -12.05
CA LYS A 74 -2.72 -11.10 -11.55
C LYS A 74 -1.50 -10.52 -10.85
N ALA A 75 -0.93 -11.29 -9.91
CA ALA A 75 0.25 -10.86 -9.17
C ALA A 75 1.43 -10.51 -10.08
N GLU A 76 1.66 -11.29 -11.14
CA GLU A 76 2.73 -11.12 -12.12
C GLU A 76 2.54 -9.94 -13.09
N GLU A 77 1.34 -9.38 -13.17
CA GLU A 77 1.05 -8.21 -14.00
C GLU A 77 1.54 -6.89 -13.38
N GLY A 78 1.99 -6.98 -12.13
CA GLY A 78 2.59 -5.85 -11.45
C GLY A 78 1.63 -4.73 -11.10
N ILE A 79 2.18 -3.63 -10.61
CA ILE A 79 1.42 -2.47 -10.16
C ILE A 79 2.25 -1.19 -10.25
N ALA A 80 1.64 -0.09 -10.66
CA ALA A 80 2.23 1.23 -10.64
C ALA A 80 1.52 2.15 -9.63
N SER A 81 2.31 2.92 -8.88
CA SER A 81 1.83 4.05 -8.09
C SER A 81 2.19 5.34 -8.80
N LEU A 82 1.20 6.16 -9.14
CA LEU A 82 1.35 7.40 -9.90
C LEU A 82 1.08 8.62 -9.03
N ALA A 83 1.87 9.66 -9.20
CA ALA A 83 1.65 10.96 -8.57
C ALA A 83 2.04 12.12 -9.49
N LEU A 84 1.38 13.27 -9.33
CA LEU A 84 1.80 14.56 -9.87
C LEU A 84 3.01 15.06 -9.10
N GLY A 85 3.98 15.66 -9.78
CA GLY A 85 5.14 16.31 -9.17
C GLY A 85 6.31 15.36 -8.95
N LEU A 86 7.24 15.72 -8.07
CA LEU A 86 8.46 14.98 -7.81
C LEU A 86 8.18 13.63 -7.10
N GLY A 87 8.89 12.59 -7.52
CA GLY A 87 8.75 11.21 -7.00
C GLY A 87 9.00 11.06 -5.49
N LYS A 88 9.75 11.99 -4.87
CA LYS A 88 9.92 12.04 -3.41
C LYS A 88 8.57 12.05 -2.67
N TYR A 89 7.51 12.62 -3.27
CA TYR A 89 6.17 12.61 -2.68
C TYR A 89 5.64 11.17 -2.48
N ILE A 90 5.95 10.26 -3.40
CA ILE A 90 5.58 8.83 -3.31
C ILE A 90 6.39 8.16 -2.19
N VAL A 91 7.69 8.41 -2.15
CA VAL A 91 8.61 7.81 -1.16
C VAL A 91 8.25 8.25 0.26
N ASP A 92 7.84 9.50 0.44
CA ASP A 92 7.41 10.04 1.73
C ASP A 92 5.97 9.58 2.14
N GLY A 93 5.37 8.65 1.40
CA GLY A 93 4.05 8.09 1.71
C GLY A 93 2.87 8.99 1.32
N GLY A 94 3.06 9.88 0.36
CA GLY A 94 1.97 10.71 -0.18
C GLY A 94 0.89 9.89 -0.89
N GLN A 95 -0.29 10.48 -1.05
CA GLN A 95 -1.41 9.85 -1.78
C GLN A 95 -1.05 9.66 -3.25
N THR A 96 -1.12 8.41 -3.73
CA THR A 96 -0.82 8.03 -5.12
C THR A 96 -2.03 7.35 -5.75
N LEU A 97 -2.15 7.43 -7.08
CA LEU A 97 -3.09 6.60 -7.80
C LEU A 97 -2.42 5.24 -8.08
N ARG A 98 -3.12 4.17 -7.73
CA ARG A 98 -2.65 2.81 -7.93
C ARG A 98 -3.30 2.20 -9.17
N VAL A 99 -2.51 1.69 -10.11
CA VAL A 99 -3.01 1.12 -11.37
C VAL A 99 -2.17 -0.08 -11.82
N CYS A 100 -2.84 -1.15 -12.24
CA CYS A 100 -2.19 -2.23 -12.97
C CYS A 100 -2.00 -1.81 -14.45
N PRO A 101 -0.77 -1.83 -15.00
CA PRO A 101 -0.53 -1.42 -16.38
C PRO A 101 -1.27 -2.29 -17.42
N PHE A 102 -1.61 -3.54 -17.08
CA PHE A 102 -2.39 -4.43 -17.97
C PHE A 102 -3.90 -4.16 -17.93
N HIS A 103 -4.36 -3.48 -16.87
CA HIS A 103 -5.77 -3.12 -16.66
C HIS A 103 -5.94 -1.61 -16.38
N PRO A 104 -5.47 -0.69 -17.27
CA PRO A 104 -5.37 0.74 -16.98
C PRO A 104 -6.71 1.43 -16.74
N HIS A 105 -7.81 0.81 -17.16
CA HIS A 105 -9.17 1.32 -16.95
C HIS A 105 -9.77 0.91 -15.60
N GLN A 106 -9.14 -0.05 -14.87
CA GLN A 106 -9.60 -0.53 -13.59
C GLN A 106 -8.83 0.16 -12.45
N VAL A 107 -9.26 1.37 -12.11
CA VAL A 107 -8.65 2.15 -11.04
C VAL A 107 -9.60 2.19 -9.85
N LEU A 108 -9.28 1.45 -8.78
CA LEU A 108 -10.13 1.33 -7.60
C LEU A 108 -10.47 2.69 -6.97
N GLN A 109 -9.51 3.59 -6.90
CA GLN A 109 -9.70 4.92 -6.32
C GLN A 109 -10.66 5.81 -7.14
N MET A 110 -10.97 5.40 -8.38
CA MET A 110 -11.93 6.09 -9.26
C MET A 110 -13.25 5.34 -9.40
N SER A 111 -13.44 4.21 -8.70
CA SER A 111 -14.64 3.37 -8.82
C SER A 111 -15.90 4.03 -8.29
N GLU A 112 -15.77 4.90 -7.28
CA GLU A 112 -16.85 5.65 -6.65
C GLU A 112 -16.43 7.10 -6.47
N MET A 113 -17.38 8.02 -6.66
CA MET A 113 -17.12 9.46 -6.56
C MET A 113 -16.58 9.88 -5.18
N GLU A 114 -17.14 9.35 -4.10
CA GLU A 114 -16.70 9.67 -2.72
C GLU A 114 -15.27 9.18 -2.47
N ILE A 115 -14.90 8.02 -3.00
CA ILE A 115 -13.55 7.47 -2.93
C ILE A 115 -12.61 8.37 -3.71
N ALA A 116 -12.94 8.71 -4.95
CA ALA A 116 -12.13 9.56 -5.80
C ALA A 116 -11.85 10.92 -5.16
N LEU A 117 -12.85 11.54 -4.55
CA LEU A 117 -12.68 12.83 -3.87
C LEU A 117 -11.84 12.76 -2.60
N ARG A 118 -11.76 11.61 -1.94
CA ARG A 118 -11.02 11.44 -0.69
C ARG A 118 -9.63 10.87 -0.89
N GLU A 119 -9.47 9.87 -1.78
CA GLU A 119 -8.28 9.05 -1.89
C GLU A 119 -7.33 9.50 -3.02
N THR A 120 -7.70 10.53 -3.80
CA THR A 120 -6.81 11.08 -4.82
C THR A 120 -5.93 12.19 -4.27
N GLN A 121 -4.80 12.38 -4.92
CA GLN A 121 -3.77 13.34 -4.53
C GLN A 121 -4.32 14.77 -4.40
N THR A 122 -3.97 15.44 -3.29
CA THR A 122 -4.35 16.83 -3.01
C THR A 122 -3.16 17.80 -2.94
N GLN A 123 -1.96 17.26 -2.76
CA GLN A 123 -0.70 17.98 -2.64
C GLN A 123 0.36 17.29 -3.49
N PHE A 124 1.41 17.99 -3.85
CA PHE A 124 2.56 17.45 -4.59
C PHE A 124 3.85 18.21 -4.21
N TYR A 125 5.00 17.66 -4.64
CA TYR A 125 6.29 18.29 -4.46
C TYR A 125 6.80 18.88 -5.78
N ALA A 126 7.39 20.08 -5.69
CA ALA A 126 8.10 20.77 -6.76
C ALA A 126 9.43 21.34 -6.24
N LEU A 127 10.40 21.56 -7.11
CA LEU A 127 11.58 22.36 -6.76
C LEU A 127 11.24 23.85 -6.80
N ASP A 128 11.76 24.58 -5.81
CA ASP A 128 11.74 26.06 -5.79
C ASP A 128 12.84 26.60 -6.71
N MET A 129 12.46 27.17 -7.84
CA MET A 129 13.39 27.77 -8.80
C MET A 129 13.70 29.25 -8.47
N LYS A 130 12.91 29.87 -7.59
CA LYS A 130 13.07 31.26 -7.17
C LYS A 130 14.08 31.44 -6.06
N HIS A 131 14.03 30.56 -5.06
CA HIS A 131 14.85 30.66 -3.85
C HIS A 131 15.92 29.56 -3.87
N ILE A 132 16.78 29.55 -4.89
CA ILE A 132 17.95 28.69 -4.89
C ILE A 132 18.87 29.22 -3.79
N SER A 133 18.87 28.51 -2.64
CA SER A 133 19.69 28.90 -1.48
C SER A 133 21.17 28.88 -1.86
N GLU A 134 21.88 29.99 -1.61
CA GLU A 134 23.32 30.05 -1.75
C GLU A 134 24.05 29.19 -0.68
N ASP A 135 23.35 28.91 0.42
CA ASP A 135 23.85 28.08 1.52
C ASP A 135 23.42 26.62 1.33
N PHE A 136 24.39 25.77 1.09
CA PHE A 136 24.16 24.33 1.06
C PHE A 136 23.72 23.84 2.46
N LYS A 137 22.52 23.24 2.53
CA LYS A 137 22.01 22.56 3.73
C LYS A 137 22.09 21.06 3.52
N VAL A 138 22.39 20.34 4.58
CA VAL A 138 22.42 18.85 4.59
C VAL A 138 21.00 18.31 4.82
N ASP A 139 20.00 18.95 4.25
CA ASP A 139 18.60 18.55 4.29
C ASP A 139 18.17 18.22 2.87
N ASP A 140 17.69 17.02 2.63
CA ASP A 140 17.23 16.54 1.33
C ASP A 140 15.97 17.23 0.81
N GLY A 141 15.32 18.03 1.64
CA GLY A 141 14.14 18.81 1.33
C GLY A 141 14.33 20.34 1.25
N PHE A 142 15.55 20.85 1.37
CA PHE A 142 15.78 22.30 1.58
C PHE A 142 15.25 23.21 0.45
N ASN A 143 15.09 22.72 -0.77
CA ASN A 143 14.54 23.45 -1.92
C ASN A 143 13.29 22.79 -2.51
N ILE A 144 12.60 21.95 -1.74
CA ILE A 144 11.36 21.30 -2.13
C ILE A 144 10.18 22.06 -1.55
N LEU A 145 9.27 22.46 -2.43
CA LEU A 145 7.99 23.05 -2.07
C LEU A 145 6.93 21.98 -1.99
N LYS A 146 6.09 22.03 -0.96
CA LYS A 146 4.88 21.25 -0.83
C LYS A 146 3.70 22.10 -1.28
N LEU A 147 3.22 21.88 -2.49
CA LEU A 147 2.19 22.64 -3.18
C LEU A 147 0.85 21.89 -3.18
N ARG A 148 -0.24 22.59 -3.46
CA ARG A 148 -1.58 21.99 -3.65
C ARG A 148 -1.87 21.81 -5.13
N VAL A 149 -2.77 20.90 -5.47
CA VAL A 149 -3.21 20.66 -6.86
C VAL A 149 -3.69 21.94 -7.56
N LYS A 150 -4.30 22.87 -6.84
CA LYS A 150 -4.68 24.19 -7.39
C LYS A 150 -3.50 25.04 -7.86
N ASP A 151 -2.32 24.85 -7.28
CA ASP A 151 -1.11 25.56 -7.72
C ASP A 151 -0.65 25.00 -9.06
N ALA A 152 -0.74 23.68 -9.26
CA ALA A 152 -0.51 23.04 -10.55
C ALA A 152 -1.56 23.42 -11.63
N GLU A 153 -2.79 23.73 -11.23
CA GLU A 153 -3.79 24.30 -12.14
C GLU A 153 -3.35 25.68 -12.64
N ALA A 154 -2.85 26.55 -11.75
CA ALA A 154 -2.29 27.84 -12.11
C ALA A 154 -1.06 27.71 -13.03
N ASP A 155 -0.23 26.71 -12.81
CA ASP A 155 0.94 26.38 -13.63
C ASP A 155 0.57 25.83 -15.03
N GLY A 156 -0.70 25.41 -15.25
CA GLY A 156 -1.18 24.81 -16.50
C GLY A 156 -0.73 23.37 -16.74
N SER A 157 -0.23 22.68 -15.71
CA SER A 157 0.37 21.34 -15.85
C SER A 157 -0.63 20.17 -15.81
N LEU A 158 -1.93 20.45 -15.60
CA LEU A 158 -2.95 19.43 -15.27
C LEU A 158 -3.67 18.82 -16.47
N GLN A 159 -3.44 19.28 -17.69
CA GLN A 159 -4.30 19.03 -18.85
C GLN A 159 -4.65 17.55 -19.10
N TYR A 160 -3.70 16.62 -18.94
CA TYR A 160 -3.88 15.21 -19.29
C TYR A 160 -3.92 14.26 -18.07
N ILE A 161 -3.86 14.84 -16.88
CA ILE A 161 -3.74 14.05 -15.64
C ILE A 161 -4.90 14.28 -14.66
N THR A 162 -5.91 15.04 -15.10
CA THR A 162 -6.97 15.52 -14.20
C THR A 162 -8.34 15.22 -14.74
N SER A 163 -9.25 14.83 -13.84
CA SER A 163 -10.70 14.90 -14.01
C SER A 163 -11.24 16.06 -13.16
N THR A 164 -12.42 16.57 -13.51
CA THR A 164 -13.06 17.68 -12.80
C THR A 164 -14.37 17.20 -12.15
N TYR A 165 -14.48 17.37 -10.85
CA TYR A 165 -15.73 17.14 -10.11
C TYR A 165 -16.64 18.37 -10.19
N SER A 166 -17.88 18.19 -10.66
CA SER A 166 -18.95 19.18 -10.65
C SER A 166 -19.84 18.98 -9.42
N PRO A 167 -19.88 19.93 -8.47
CA PRO A 167 -20.80 19.84 -7.35
C PRO A 167 -22.28 19.97 -7.75
N GLU A 168 -22.56 20.64 -8.87
CA GLU A 168 -23.92 20.84 -9.38
C GLU A 168 -24.52 19.53 -9.91
N ASP A 169 -23.72 18.75 -10.65
CA ASP A 169 -24.16 17.49 -11.26
C ASP A 169 -23.91 16.28 -10.37
N HIS A 170 -23.21 16.46 -9.24
CA HIS A 170 -22.69 15.36 -8.43
C HIS A 170 -21.95 14.29 -9.27
N ALA A 171 -21.08 14.73 -10.18
CA ALA A 171 -20.38 13.86 -11.11
C ALA A 171 -18.92 14.28 -11.31
N ILE A 172 -18.07 13.31 -11.68
CA ILE A 172 -16.69 13.53 -12.10
C ILE A 172 -16.62 13.34 -13.62
N TYR A 173 -16.10 14.35 -14.29
CA TYR A 173 -15.90 14.36 -15.75
C TYR A 173 -14.42 14.27 -16.07
N ASP A 174 -14.04 13.40 -16.98
CA ASP A 174 -12.67 13.25 -17.43
C ASP A 174 -12.20 14.46 -18.24
N GLY A 175 -11.16 15.09 -17.78
CA GLY A 175 -10.56 16.28 -18.35
C GLY A 175 -10.53 17.47 -17.41
N LEU A 176 -9.85 18.52 -17.89
CA LEU A 176 -9.70 19.79 -17.18
C LEU A 176 -10.77 20.76 -17.66
N TYR A 177 -11.78 21.02 -16.83
CA TYR A 177 -12.84 21.99 -17.08
C TYR A 177 -12.74 23.18 -16.12
N GLU A 178 -13.28 24.35 -16.50
CA GLU A 178 -13.35 25.50 -15.62
C GLU A 178 -14.25 25.23 -14.41
N GLY A 179 -13.88 25.75 -13.27
CA GLY A 179 -14.60 25.53 -12.01
C GLY A 179 -14.45 24.10 -11.47
N GLY A 180 -15.25 23.77 -10.47
CA GLY A 180 -15.23 22.46 -9.83
C GLY A 180 -13.91 22.10 -9.12
N ARG A 181 -13.87 20.93 -8.48
CA ARG A 181 -12.65 20.43 -7.82
C ARG A 181 -11.85 19.54 -8.77
N LYS A 182 -10.55 19.78 -8.86
CA LYS A 182 -9.63 18.96 -9.66
C LYS A 182 -9.27 17.69 -8.92
N VAL A 183 -9.39 16.56 -9.61
CA VAL A 183 -9.11 15.20 -9.14
C VAL A 183 -7.98 14.64 -9.98
N ILE A 184 -6.86 14.30 -9.38
CA ILE A 184 -5.71 13.70 -10.07
C ILE A 184 -6.04 12.24 -10.39
N SER A 185 -6.54 11.99 -11.59
CA SER A 185 -7.05 10.71 -12.08
C SER A 185 -6.17 10.08 -13.14
N PHE A 186 -5.23 10.85 -13.73
CA PHE A 186 -4.43 10.45 -14.89
C PHE A 186 -5.28 9.96 -16.08
N CYS A 187 -6.53 10.43 -16.19
CA CYS A 187 -7.49 9.97 -17.20
C CYS A 187 -6.99 10.11 -18.64
N GLY A 188 -6.24 11.17 -18.96
CA GLY A 188 -5.68 11.37 -20.30
C GLY A 188 -4.75 10.26 -20.73
N VAL A 189 -3.90 9.77 -19.84
CA VAL A 189 -2.92 8.70 -20.13
C VAL A 189 -3.46 7.30 -19.86
N LEU A 190 -4.42 7.14 -18.95
CA LEU A 190 -4.96 5.83 -18.59
C LEU A 190 -6.24 5.46 -19.37
N GLN A 191 -7.09 6.44 -19.70
CA GLN A 191 -8.40 6.22 -20.32
C GLN A 191 -8.44 6.69 -21.78
N GLN A 192 -7.75 7.79 -22.10
CA GLN A 192 -7.83 8.46 -23.40
C GLN A 192 -6.62 8.21 -24.31
N ASN A 193 -5.62 7.46 -23.82
CA ASN A 193 -4.39 7.11 -24.53
C ASN A 193 -3.68 8.32 -25.19
N VAL A 194 -3.64 9.44 -24.47
CA VAL A 194 -2.91 10.65 -24.92
C VAL A 194 -1.40 10.38 -25.05
N PHE A 195 -0.89 9.56 -24.18
CA PHE A 195 0.47 9.05 -24.14
C PHE A 195 0.43 7.57 -23.73
N PRO A 196 1.15 6.66 -24.40
CA PRO A 196 1.04 5.21 -24.18
C PRO A 196 1.76 4.77 -22.89
N LEU A 197 1.40 5.41 -21.76
CA LEU A 197 2.02 5.13 -20.46
C LEU A 197 1.86 3.67 -20.02
N PRO A 198 0.66 3.05 -20.10
CA PRO A 198 0.50 1.67 -19.67
C PRO A 198 1.41 0.70 -20.42
N GLU A 199 1.50 0.82 -21.76
CA GLU A 199 2.32 -0.03 -22.62
C GLU A 199 3.82 0.15 -22.33
N LEU A 200 4.26 1.39 -22.11
CA LEU A 200 5.65 1.68 -21.73
C LEU A 200 6.01 1.09 -20.38
N LEU A 201 5.08 1.13 -19.41
CA LEU A 201 5.29 0.52 -18.09
C LEU A 201 5.34 -1.01 -18.17
N GLN A 202 4.47 -1.64 -18.98
CA GLN A 202 4.53 -3.08 -19.25
C GLN A 202 5.90 -3.48 -19.83
N MET A 203 6.38 -2.73 -20.82
CA MET A 203 7.71 -2.96 -21.43
C MET A 203 8.83 -2.80 -20.40
N ALA A 204 8.83 -1.69 -19.63
CA ALA A 204 9.85 -1.41 -18.62
C ALA A 204 9.92 -2.52 -17.56
N MET A 205 8.78 -2.98 -17.12
CA MET A 205 8.66 -4.06 -16.12
C MET A 205 9.17 -5.40 -16.66
N THR A 206 8.76 -5.76 -17.87
CA THR A 206 9.13 -7.02 -18.52
C THR A 206 10.64 -7.08 -18.76
N TYR A 207 11.19 -6.08 -19.44
CA TYR A 207 12.63 -6.03 -19.73
C TYR A 207 13.47 -5.84 -18.46
N GLY A 208 12.97 -5.08 -17.49
CA GLY A 208 13.64 -4.91 -16.20
C GLY A 208 13.74 -6.22 -15.42
N ALA A 209 12.65 -6.96 -15.34
CA ALA A 209 12.63 -8.26 -14.65
C ALA A 209 13.49 -9.31 -15.36
N GLU A 210 13.46 -9.35 -16.70
CA GLU A 210 14.33 -10.22 -17.51
C GLU A 210 15.82 -9.89 -17.31
N ALA A 211 16.20 -8.62 -17.39
CA ALA A 211 17.58 -8.18 -17.23
C ALA A 211 18.12 -8.47 -15.83
N MET A 212 17.33 -8.22 -14.79
CA MET A 212 17.69 -8.47 -13.40
C MET A 212 17.52 -9.93 -12.98
N ARG A 213 16.82 -10.77 -13.79
CA ARG A 213 16.43 -12.15 -13.47
C ARG A 213 15.70 -12.29 -12.13
N ARG A 214 14.98 -11.26 -11.73
CA ARG A 214 14.22 -11.15 -10.49
C ARG A 214 13.10 -10.12 -10.66
N PRO A 215 12.06 -10.17 -9.82
CA PRO A 215 11.11 -9.08 -9.73
C PRO A 215 11.81 -7.77 -9.43
N VAL A 216 11.31 -6.68 -10.05
CA VAL A 216 11.94 -5.36 -9.99
C VAL A 216 10.97 -4.28 -9.52
N GLU A 217 11.57 -3.28 -8.90
CA GLU A 217 10.96 -1.98 -8.65
C GLU A 217 11.67 -0.94 -9.51
N ILE A 218 10.89 -0.12 -10.21
CA ILE A 218 11.39 0.90 -11.14
C ILE A 218 10.79 2.24 -10.76
N GLU A 219 11.65 3.23 -10.52
CA GLU A 219 11.24 4.62 -10.37
C GLU A 219 11.30 5.32 -11.75
N PHE A 220 10.27 6.10 -12.07
CA PHE A 220 10.17 6.78 -13.35
C PHE A 220 9.53 8.16 -13.23
N ALA A 221 9.73 8.99 -14.25
CA ALA A 221 9.04 10.25 -14.41
C ALA A 221 8.60 10.45 -15.86
N VAL A 222 7.55 11.23 -16.06
CA VAL A 222 7.00 11.55 -17.39
C VAL A 222 6.78 13.05 -17.53
N ASN A 223 7.30 13.62 -18.61
CA ASN A 223 6.95 14.94 -19.08
C ASN A 223 5.97 14.81 -20.25
N LEU A 224 4.79 15.43 -20.13
CA LEU A 224 3.77 15.46 -21.18
C LEU A 224 3.79 16.82 -21.89
N ASN A 225 3.68 16.85 -23.22
CA ASN A 225 3.61 18.06 -24.01
C ASN A 225 2.18 18.34 -24.47
N ASP A 226 1.89 19.58 -24.81
CA ASP A 226 0.56 20.02 -25.24
C ASP A 226 0.10 19.38 -26.56
N ASP A 227 1.03 18.93 -27.39
CA ASP A 227 0.81 18.23 -28.65
C ASP A 227 0.53 16.72 -28.49
N ARG A 228 0.25 16.26 -27.28
CA ARG A 228 0.04 14.85 -26.90
C ARG A 228 1.27 13.95 -27.11
N THR A 229 2.44 14.52 -27.13
CA THR A 229 3.71 13.79 -27.02
C THR A 229 4.20 13.79 -25.58
N GLY A 230 5.18 12.97 -25.28
CA GLY A 230 5.78 12.92 -23.95
C GLY A 230 7.07 12.12 -23.94
N GLU A 231 7.75 12.18 -22.82
CA GLU A 231 9.00 11.49 -22.57
C GLU A 231 8.91 10.74 -21.25
N LEU A 232 9.15 9.42 -21.29
CA LEU A 232 9.30 8.59 -20.11
C LEU A 232 10.78 8.47 -19.76
N TYR A 233 11.12 8.77 -18.52
CA TYR A 233 12.47 8.64 -17.95
C TYR A 233 12.49 7.54 -16.89
N LEU A 234 13.31 6.51 -17.10
CA LEU A 234 13.61 5.53 -16.07
C LEU A 234 14.69 6.11 -15.15
N LEU A 235 14.37 6.30 -13.90
CA LEU A 235 15.25 6.98 -12.93
C LEU A 235 16.09 5.99 -12.15
N GLN A 236 15.49 4.91 -11.69
CA GLN A 236 16.14 3.84 -10.94
C GLN A 236 15.45 2.51 -11.24
N ILE A 237 16.24 1.44 -11.27
CA ILE A 237 15.78 0.08 -11.26
C ILE A 237 16.50 -0.69 -10.16
N ARG A 238 15.76 -1.44 -9.35
CA ARG A 238 16.34 -2.32 -8.34
C ARG A 238 15.55 -3.64 -8.27
N PRO A 239 16.22 -4.76 -7.96
CA PRO A 239 15.50 -5.97 -7.64
C PRO A 239 14.67 -5.77 -6.39
N ILE A 240 13.47 -6.32 -6.37
CA ILE A 240 12.69 -6.42 -5.12
C ILE A 240 13.41 -7.45 -4.24
N VAL A 241 14.05 -6.97 -3.19
CA VAL A 241 14.73 -7.81 -2.19
C VAL A 241 13.96 -7.66 -0.88
N ASP A 242 13.03 -8.56 -0.66
CA ASP A 242 12.33 -8.64 0.62
C ASP A 242 13.21 -9.42 1.61
N SER A 243 14.22 -8.77 2.18
CA SER A 243 15.12 -9.40 3.14
C SER A 243 14.45 -9.76 4.48
N LYS A 244 13.26 -9.24 4.77
CA LYS A 244 12.42 -9.60 5.93
C LYS A 244 11.19 -10.44 5.56
N GLN A 245 10.98 -10.76 4.28
CA GLN A 245 9.75 -11.33 3.76
C GLN A 245 9.96 -12.49 2.79
N MET A 246 11.15 -13.07 2.74
CA MET A 246 11.35 -14.28 1.95
C MET A 246 10.61 -15.45 2.60
N LEU A 247 9.57 -15.89 1.91
CA LEU A 247 8.97 -17.19 2.17
C LEU A 247 9.90 -18.26 1.54
N ASP A 248 10.71 -18.88 2.37
CA ASP A 248 11.55 -20.00 1.95
C ASP A 248 10.75 -21.32 1.88
N GLU A 249 9.51 -21.32 2.36
CA GLU A 249 8.64 -22.49 2.48
C GLU A 249 7.42 -22.38 1.55
N ASP A 250 7.06 -23.49 0.92
CA ASP A 250 5.79 -23.61 0.21
C ASP A 250 4.67 -23.80 1.23
N LEU A 251 3.81 -22.80 1.41
CA LEU A 251 2.75 -22.81 2.42
C LEU A 251 1.75 -23.95 2.23
N THR A 252 1.62 -24.47 1.00
CA THR A 252 0.73 -25.60 0.69
C THR A 252 1.22 -26.92 1.30
N THR A 253 2.51 -27.02 1.65
CA THR A 253 3.10 -28.22 2.24
C THR A 253 3.00 -28.27 3.76
N ILE A 254 2.62 -27.18 4.41
CA ILE A 254 2.47 -27.12 5.86
C ILE A 254 1.25 -27.93 6.28
N PRO A 255 1.37 -28.85 7.24
CA PRO A 255 0.22 -29.63 7.73
C PRO A 255 -0.85 -28.77 8.40
N ASP A 256 -2.11 -29.09 8.17
CA ASP A 256 -3.26 -28.32 8.70
C ASP A 256 -3.35 -28.35 10.21
N ASP A 257 -2.87 -29.40 10.86
CA ASP A 257 -2.83 -29.53 12.33
C ASP A 257 -1.85 -28.56 13.00
N GLN A 258 -0.88 -28.02 12.25
CA GLN A 258 0.02 -26.95 12.70
C GLN A 258 -0.55 -25.56 12.50
N CYS A 259 -1.64 -25.42 11.74
CA CYS A 259 -2.24 -24.13 11.40
C CYS A 259 -3.38 -23.78 12.34
N LEU A 260 -3.31 -22.65 13.02
CA LEU A 260 -4.48 -22.05 13.64
C LEU A 260 -5.50 -21.61 12.57
N LEU A 261 -4.99 -21.13 11.42
CA LEU A 261 -5.80 -20.65 10.33
C LEU A 261 -5.08 -20.87 8.99
N ARG A 262 -5.84 -21.27 7.96
CA ARG A 262 -5.40 -21.37 6.56
C ARG A 262 -6.41 -20.70 5.64
N SER A 263 -5.91 -19.95 4.68
CA SER A 263 -6.70 -19.37 3.59
C SER A 263 -6.04 -19.65 2.25
N HIS A 264 -6.85 -20.04 1.26
CA HIS A 264 -6.47 -20.21 -0.16
C HIS A 264 -6.83 -18.96 -0.98
N ASN A 265 -7.31 -17.91 -0.32
CA ASN A 265 -7.65 -16.63 -0.90
C ASN A 265 -7.08 -15.51 0.00
N SER A 266 -5.75 -15.39 0.03
CA SER A 266 -5.06 -14.39 0.82
C SER A 266 -4.44 -13.30 -0.04
N LEU A 267 -4.45 -12.08 0.48
CA LEU A 267 -3.73 -10.93 -0.07
C LEU A 267 -2.70 -10.47 0.95
N GLY A 268 -1.58 -9.97 0.45
CA GLY A 268 -0.41 -9.62 1.24
C GLY A 268 0.74 -10.57 0.97
N HIS A 269 1.95 -10.21 1.43
CA HIS A 269 3.13 -11.05 1.27
C HIS A 269 4.09 -10.84 2.43
N GLY A 270 4.63 -11.91 2.98
CA GLY A 270 5.66 -11.86 4.00
C GLY A 270 5.40 -12.72 5.23
N VAL A 271 6.26 -12.53 6.22
CA VAL A 271 6.22 -13.24 7.51
C VAL A 271 6.09 -12.23 8.64
N SER A 272 5.26 -12.51 9.64
CA SER A 272 5.19 -11.79 10.92
C SER A 272 5.15 -12.81 12.04
N ASP A 273 5.99 -12.58 13.06
CA ASP A 273 6.20 -13.47 14.21
C ASP A 273 6.11 -12.72 15.56
N ASP A 274 5.46 -11.57 15.55
CA ASP A 274 5.32 -10.66 16.69
C ASP A 274 3.90 -10.57 17.25
N VAL A 275 2.92 -11.28 16.66
CA VAL A 275 1.51 -11.25 17.04
C VAL A 275 1.16 -12.40 17.99
N GLN A 276 0.63 -12.08 19.18
CA GLN A 276 0.16 -13.07 20.14
C GLN A 276 -1.36 -13.08 20.30
N ASP A 277 -2.02 -12.05 19.85
CA ASP A 277 -3.42 -11.75 20.17
C ASP A 277 -4.35 -12.08 19.00
N VAL A 278 -5.46 -12.72 19.29
CA VAL A 278 -6.55 -12.99 18.35
C VAL A 278 -7.84 -12.41 18.89
N VAL A 279 -8.50 -11.59 18.07
CA VAL A 279 -9.82 -11.03 18.34
C VAL A 279 -10.80 -11.65 17.35
N TYR A 280 -11.83 -12.31 17.83
CA TYR A 280 -12.78 -12.98 16.95
C TYR A 280 -14.23 -12.78 17.39
N VAL A 281 -15.12 -12.79 16.40
CA VAL A 281 -16.56 -12.68 16.61
C VAL A 281 -17.12 -14.05 16.96
N LYS A 282 -17.95 -14.10 18.00
CA LYS A 282 -18.66 -15.31 18.40
C LYS A 282 -19.87 -15.51 17.46
N THR A 283 -19.79 -16.53 16.60
CA THR A 283 -20.85 -16.91 15.66
C THR A 283 -21.61 -18.13 16.14
N ASP A 284 -22.10 -18.07 17.39
CA ASP A 284 -22.94 -19.11 17.97
C ASP A 284 -24.41 -18.97 17.48
N SER A 285 -25.29 -19.83 18.02
CA SER A 285 -26.72 -19.87 17.64
C SER A 285 -27.49 -18.56 17.90
N SER A 286 -26.91 -17.63 18.67
CA SER A 286 -27.53 -16.33 18.97
C SER A 286 -27.10 -15.24 17.99
N PHE A 287 -26.06 -15.47 17.18
CA PHE A 287 -25.56 -14.52 16.19
C PHE A 287 -26.59 -14.29 15.07
N THR A 288 -26.84 -13.03 14.76
CA THR A 288 -27.60 -12.60 13.59
C THR A 288 -26.95 -11.35 12.99
N ALA A 289 -27.12 -11.12 11.69
CA ALA A 289 -26.54 -9.96 11.00
C ALA A 289 -27.02 -8.61 11.58
N SER A 290 -28.16 -8.57 12.25
CA SER A 290 -28.64 -7.37 12.95
C SER A 290 -27.74 -6.95 14.13
N ASN A 291 -26.85 -7.83 14.60
CA ASN A 291 -25.88 -7.52 15.67
C ASN A 291 -24.60 -6.84 15.15
N ASN A 292 -24.37 -6.86 13.84
CA ASN A 292 -23.14 -6.35 13.24
C ASN A 292 -22.77 -4.90 13.63
N PRO A 293 -23.70 -3.95 13.76
CA PRO A 293 -23.37 -2.61 14.27
C PRO A 293 -22.81 -2.60 15.70
N THR A 294 -23.43 -3.39 16.60
CA THR A 294 -22.94 -3.52 17.99
C THR A 294 -21.57 -4.19 18.03
N ILE A 295 -21.34 -5.19 17.18
CA ILE A 295 -20.04 -5.86 17.04
C ILE A 295 -18.97 -4.87 16.60
N ALA A 296 -19.28 -3.97 15.65
CA ALA A 296 -18.36 -2.93 15.21
C ALA A 296 -17.89 -2.02 16.37
N ASP A 297 -18.82 -1.60 17.24
CA ASP A 297 -18.51 -0.77 18.41
C ASP A 297 -17.66 -1.52 19.46
N GLU A 298 -17.93 -2.81 19.67
CA GLU A 298 -17.15 -3.65 20.58
C GLU A 298 -15.71 -3.83 20.06
N ILE A 299 -15.53 -4.05 18.77
CA ILE A 299 -14.21 -4.19 18.14
C ILE A 299 -13.43 -2.88 18.19
N GLU A 300 -14.06 -1.74 17.88
CA GLU A 300 -13.41 -0.43 18.00
C GLU A 300 -12.85 -0.20 19.40
N ARG A 301 -13.59 -0.56 20.44
CA ARG A 301 -13.15 -0.43 21.83
C ARG A 301 -11.92 -1.30 22.13
N ILE A 302 -11.89 -2.52 21.60
CA ILE A 302 -10.75 -3.43 21.76
C ILE A 302 -9.55 -2.90 20.97
N ASN A 303 -9.75 -2.45 19.71
CA ASN A 303 -8.70 -1.92 18.86
C ASN A 303 -7.98 -0.71 19.49
N ARG A 304 -8.69 0.18 20.18
CA ARG A 304 -8.08 1.32 20.88
C ARG A 304 -7.04 0.88 21.90
N LYS A 305 -7.27 -0.22 22.64
CA LYS A 305 -6.31 -0.75 23.60
C LYS A 305 -5.03 -1.26 22.97
N PHE A 306 -5.15 -1.81 21.74
CA PHE A 306 -3.98 -2.22 20.95
C PHE A 306 -3.17 -1.02 20.47
N LEU A 307 -3.83 0.02 20.01
CA LEU A 307 -3.17 1.27 19.61
C LEU A 307 -2.44 1.94 20.78
N ASP A 308 -3.04 1.95 21.97
CA ASP A 308 -2.43 2.53 23.17
C ASP A 308 -1.17 1.77 23.62
N THR A 309 -1.03 0.50 23.22
CA THR A 309 0.09 -0.37 23.59
C THR A 309 1.04 -0.70 22.46
N ASP A 310 0.81 -0.14 21.27
CA ASP A 310 1.58 -0.40 20.03
C ASP A 310 1.70 -1.91 19.72
N LYS A 311 0.58 -2.64 19.88
CA LYS A 311 0.49 -4.07 19.59
C LYS A 311 -0.48 -4.35 18.47
N ASN A 312 -0.28 -5.50 17.84
CA ASN A 312 -1.11 -5.97 16.74
C ASN A 312 -1.88 -7.24 17.12
N TYR A 313 -2.91 -7.57 16.35
CA TYR A 313 -3.72 -8.76 16.54
C TYR A 313 -4.21 -9.34 15.20
N VAL A 314 -4.67 -10.59 15.21
CA VAL A 314 -5.42 -11.21 14.12
C VAL A 314 -6.90 -10.97 14.38
N LEU A 315 -7.62 -10.44 13.40
CA LEU A 315 -9.07 -10.17 13.48
C LEU A 315 -9.84 -11.19 12.65
N ILE A 316 -10.78 -11.91 13.27
CA ILE A 316 -11.61 -12.91 12.57
C ILE A 316 -13.10 -12.56 12.78
N GLY A 317 -13.87 -12.54 11.70
CA GLY A 317 -15.31 -12.32 11.81
C GLY A 317 -16.12 -12.74 10.59
N PRO A 318 -17.45 -12.88 10.78
CA PRO A 318 -18.34 -13.32 9.73
C PRO A 318 -18.63 -12.24 8.71
N GLY A 319 -18.69 -12.62 7.44
CA GLY A 319 -19.01 -11.70 6.35
C GLY A 319 -17.87 -10.72 6.05
N ARG A 320 -18.20 -9.61 5.43
CA ARG A 320 -17.24 -8.60 4.99
C ARG A 320 -16.95 -7.56 6.09
N TRP A 321 -15.70 -7.18 6.20
CA TRP A 321 -15.33 -6.03 7.03
C TRP A 321 -15.53 -4.73 6.26
N GLY A 322 -16.12 -3.73 6.93
CA GLY A 322 -16.35 -2.40 6.33
C GLY A 322 -17.55 -2.31 5.41
N SER A 323 -18.45 -3.32 5.41
CA SER A 323 -19.68 -3.28 4.64
C SER A 323 -20.64 -2.22 5.20
N SER A 324 -21.18 -1.37 4.33
CA SER A 324 -22.26 -0.45 4.70
C SER A 324 -23.60 -1.17 4.89
N ASP A 325 -23.76 -2.37 4.30
CA ASP A 325 -24.91 -3.24 4.50
C ASP A 325 -24.61 -4.25 5.63
N PRO A 326 -25.30 -4.14 6.78
CA PRO A 326 -25.10 -5.06 7.91
C PRO A 326 -25.40 -6.52 7.58
N TRP A 327 -26.19 -6.81 6.55
CA TRP A 327 -26.47 -8.17 6.11
C TRP A 327 -25.31 -8.82 5.35
N LEU A 328 -24.41 -8.00 4.81
CA LEU A 328 -23.22 -8.45 4.08
C LEU A 328 -21.97 -8.52 4.98
N GLY A 329 -21.97 -7.85 6.12
CA GLY A 329 -20.81 -7.85 7.01
C GLY A 329 -20.86 -6.83 8.13
N ILE A 330 -19.73 -6.62 8.77
CA ILE A 330 -19.58 -5.76 9.96
C ILE A 330 -19.18 -4.35 9.51
N PRO A 331 -19.96 -3.30 9.85
CA PRO A 331 -19.80 -1.93 9.34
C PRO A 331 -18.67 -1.16 10.07
N VAL A 332 -17.49 -1.72 10.17
CA VAL A 332 -16.32 -1.02 10.73
C VAL A 332 -15.75 -0.03 9.73
N LYS A 333 -15.14 1.03 10.24
CA LYS A 333 -14.24 1.91 9.47
C LYS A 333 -12.80 1.52 9.75
N TRP A 334 -11.88 1.91 8.86
CA TRP A 334 -10.46 1.58 9.05
C TRP A 334 -9.92 1.92 10.45
N PRO A 335 -10.17 3.11 11.04
CA PRO A 335 -9.68 3.43 12.39
C PRO A 335 -10.17 2.46 13.48
N HIS A 336 -11.28 1.76 13.26
CA HIS A 336 -11.84 0.82 14.24
C HIS A 336 -11.08 -0.50 14.35
N ILE A 337 -10.22 -0.80 13.36
CA ILE A 337 -9.48 -2.07 13.25
C ILE A 337 -8.03 -1.88 12.79
N SER A 338 -7.52 -0.65 12.85
CA SER A 338 -6.22 -0.28 12.28
C SER A 338 -5.01 -0.94 12.95
N ALA A 339 -5.15 -1.53 14.14
CA ALA A 339 -4.13 -2.34 14.78
C ALA A 339 -4.14 -3.82 14.35
N ALA A 340 -5.10 -4.25 13.51
CA ALA A 340 -5.10 -5.61 12.98
C ALA A 340 -3.94 -5.84 12.02
N ARG A 341 -3.16 -6.91 12.22
CA ARG A 341 -2.07 -7.34 11.33
C ARG A 341 -2.58 -8.25 10.21
N VAL A 342 -3.60 -9.04 10.51
CA VAL A 342 -4.34 -9.85 9.56
C VAL A 342 -5.82 -9.69 9.82
N ILE A 343 -6.58 -9.54 8.76
CA ILE A 343 -8.03 -9.44 8.77
C ILE A 343 -8.60 -10.64 8.03
N VAL A 344 -9.50 -11.37 8.67
CA VAL A 344 -10.09 -12.59 8.16
C VAL A 344 -11.60 -12.42 7.98
N GLU A 345 -12.07 -12.64 6.76
CA GLU A 345 -13.50 -12.71 6.41
C GLU A 345 -13.94 -14.17 6.38
N GLU A 346 -14.87 -14.53 7.25
CA GLU A 346 -15.38 -15.90 7.39
C GLU A 346 -16.75 -16.03 6.73
N GLY A 347 -16.88 -16.98 5.79
CA GLY A 347 -18.16 -17.42 5.26
C GLY A 347 -18.94 -18.23 6.28
N LEU A 348 -20.27 -18.08 6.32
CA LEU A 348 -21.16 -18.84 7.15
C LEU A 348 -21.80 -19.99 6.36
N GLU A 349 -22.48 -20.94 7.04
CA GLU A 349 -23.07 -22.11 6.43
C GLU A 349 -23.96 -21.81 5.21
N HIS A 350 -24.72 -20.72 5.27
CA HIS A 350 -25.65 -20.30 4.20
C HIS A 350 -25.14 -19.11 3.38
N TYR A 351 -23.93 -18.66 3.62
CA TYR A 351 -23.40 -17.44 3.04
C TYR A 351 -21.91 -17.58 2.74
N ARG A 352 -21.56 -17.63 1.44
CA ARG A 352 -20.16 -17.60 1.00
C ARG A 352 -19.66 -16.16 0.98
N VAL A 353 -18.48 -15.93 1.52
CA VAL A 353 -17.74 -14.68 1.36
C VAL A 353 -16.83 -14.81 0.15
N ASP A 354 -17.02 -13.91 -0.81
CA ASP A 354 -16.04 -13.67 -1.85
C ASP A 354 -15.17 -12.48 -1.43
N PRO A 355 -13.86 -12.47 -1.79
CA PRO A 355 -12.95 -11.41 -1.38
C PRO A 355 -13.52 -10.02 -1.65
N SER A 356 -13.56 -9.18 -0.61
CA SER A 356 -14.05 -7.81 -0.71
C SER A 356 -12.98 -6.93 -1.37
N GLN A 357 -13.00 -6.85 -2.69
CA GLN A 357 -11.98 -6.15 -3.48
C GLN A 357 -12.31 -4.67 -3.76
N GLY A 358 -13.46 -4.21 -3.32
CA GLY A 358 -13.86 -2.82 -3.54
C GLY A 358 -14.14 -2.13 -2.24
N THR A 359 -13.39 -1.13 -1.88
CA THR A 359 -13.78 -0.02 -1.01
C THR A 359 -12.56 0.64 -0.37
N HIS A 360 -12.77 1.67 0.40
CA HIS A 360 -11.83 2.36 1.30
C HIS A 360 -10.95 1.43 2.14
N PHE A 361 -11.46 0.25 2.41
CA PHE A 361 -10.84 -0.76 3.22
C PHE A 361 -9.61 -1.34 2.53
N PHE A 362 -9.76 -1.73 1.26
CA PHE A 362 -8.70 -2.32 0.46
C PHE A 362 -7.50 -1.38 0.28
N GLN A 363 -7.76 -0.08 0.09
CA GLN A 363 -6.70 0.92 -0.04
C GLN A 363 -5.81 0.98 1.22
N ASN A 364 -6.43 0.89 2.40
CA ASN A 364 -5.68 0.87 3.66
C ASN A 364 -4.90 -0.44 3.84
N LEU A 365 -5.46 -1.59 3.45
CA LEU A 365 -4.74 -2.86 3.50
C LEU A 365 -3.44 -2.79 2.71
N THR A 366 -3.50 -2.25 1.48
CA THR A 366 -2.32 -2.11 0.62
C THR A 366 -1.31 -1.12 1.19
N SER A 367 -1.77 0.01 1.73
CA SER A 367 -0.91 1.07 2.26
C SER A 367 -0.16 0.65 3.53
N PHE A 368 -0.78 -0.18 4.37
CA PHE A 368 -0.21 -0.61 5.64
C PHE A 368 0.33 -2.04 5.64
N GLY A 369 0.29 -2.73 4.50
CA GLY A 369 0.79 -4.10 4.36
C GLY A 369 0.07 -5.11 5.26
N VAL A 370 -1.24 -4.92 5.48
CA VAL A 370 -2.07 -5.80 6.31
C VAL A 370 -2.47 -7.03 5.51
N GLY A 371 -2.33 -8.21 6.11
CA GLY A 371 -2.81 -9.45 5.53
C GLY A 371 -4.34 -9.46 5.48
N TYR A 372 -4.88 -9.96 4.37
CA TYR A 372 -6.31 -10.07 4.18
C TYR A 372 -6.65 -11.47 3.70
N PHE A 373 -7.40 -12.21 4.50
CA PHE A 373 -7.72 -13.62 4.28
C PHE A 373 -9.22 -13.79 4.13
N THR A 374 -9.62 -14.60 3.16
CA THR A 374 -11.01 -15.04 3.03
C THR A 374 -11.06 -16.55 3.24
N ILE A 375 -11.95 -17.00 4.10
CA ILE A 375 -12.16 -18.42 4.38
C ILE A 375 -13.65 -18.78 4.31
N ASN A 376 -13.95 -19.95 3.78
CA ASN A 376 -15.29 -20.50 3.73
C ASN A 376 -15.29 -21.94 4.28
N PRO A 377 -15.23 -22.13 5.61
CA PRO A 377 -15.02 -23.43 6.24
C PRO A 377 -16.08 -24.48 5.83
N TYR A 378 -17.32 -24.06 5.64
CA TYR A 378 -18.43 -24.92 5.20
C TYR A 378 -18.35 -25.35 3.73
N LYS A 379 -17.37 -24.83 2.97
CA LYS A 379 -17.13 -25.15 1.55
C LYS A 379 -15.74 -25.76 1.34
N GLU A 380 -15.06 -26.13 2.42
CA GLU A 380 -13.68 -26.66 2.37
C GLU A 380 -12.69 -25.69 1.70
N ASP A 381 -12.96 -24.38 1.81
CA ASP A 381 -12.15 -23.31 1.26
C ASP A 381 -11.54 -22.49 2.41
N GLY A 382 -10.46 -23.00 2.98
CA GLY A 382 -9.83 -22.50 4.18
C GLY A 382 -10.55 -22.82 5.48
N PHE A 383 -9.88 -22.60 6.60
CA PHE A 383 -10.41 -22.87 7.94
C PHE A 383 -9.70 -22.05 9.02
N TYR A 384 -10.28 -22.05 10.22
CA TYR A 384 -9.57 -21.74 11.45
C TYR A 384 -10.00 -22.68 12.58
N GLN A 385 -9.08 -22.93 13.51
CA GLN A 385 -9.31 -23.84 14.63
C GLN A 385 -10.02 -23.10 15.79
N ARG A 386 -11.33 -22.89 15.66
CA ARG A 386 -12.12 -22.18 16.65
C ARG A 386 -12.06 -22.85 18.03
N SER A 387 -12.03 -24.17 18.10
CA SER A 387 -11.93 -24.93 19.35
C SER A 387 -10.65 -24.60 20.13
N VAL A 388 -9.54 -24.31 19.46
CA VAL A 388 -8.30 -23.88 20.09
C VAL A 388 -8.47 -22.49 20.71
N LEU A 389 -9.10 -21.56 20.00
CA LEU A 389 -9.37 -20.22 20.52
C LEU A 389 -10.35 -20.24 21.70
N ASP A 390 -11.41 -21.07 21.63
CA ASP A 390 -12.39 -21.18 22.68
C ASP A 390 -11.81 -21.83 23.98
N ALA A 391 -10.77 -22.66 23.84
CA ALA A 391 -10.08 -23.28 24.98
C ALA A 391 -9.13 -22.33 25.72
N LEU A 392 -8.67 -21.25 25.09
CA LEU A 392 -7.80 -20.28 25.74
C LEU A 392 -8.59 -19.39 26.71
N PRO A 393 -7.98 -18.95 27.83
CA PRO A 393 -8.60 -17.97 28.69
C PRO A 393 -8.79 -16.64 27.97
N ALA A 394 -9.97 -16.05 28.09
CA ALA A 394 -10.24 -14.75 27.50
C ALA A 394 -9.44 -13.66 28.25
N VAL A 395 -8.74 -12.81 27.49
CA VAL A 395 -8.19 -11.55 28.00
C VAL A 395 -9.32 -10.55 28.21
N GLU A 396 -10.24 -10.52 27.24
CA GLU A 396 -11.48 -9.76 27.31
C GLU A 396 -12.58 -10.53 26.55
N GLU A 397 -13.78 -10.50 27.08
CA GLU A 397 -14.94 -11.08 26.44
C GLU A 397 -16.14 -10.15 26.59
N THR A 398 -16.83 -9.93 25.48
CA THR A 398 -18.07 -9.16 25.41
C THR A 398 -19.24 -10.09 25.04
N GLN A 399 -20.39 -9.53 24.75
CA GLN A 399 -21.51 -10.32 24.26
C GLN A 399 -21.17 -11.02 22.93
N TRP A 400 -20.48 -10.33 22.02
CA TRP A 400 -20.27 -10.80 20.65
C TRP A 400 -18.80 -11.05 20.29
N VAL A 401 -17.86 -10.46 21.00
CA VAL A 401 -16.44 -10.49 20.67
C VAL A 401 -15.64 -11.13 21.78
N ARG A 402 -14.67 -11.95 21.40
CA ARG A 402 -13.72 -12.55 22.34
C ARG A 402 -12.29 -12.25 21.90
N HIS A 403 -11.50 -11.79 22.85
CA HIS A 403 -10.07 -11.56 22.72
C HIS A 403 -9.32 -12.60 23.53
N VAL A 404 -8.43 -13.34 22.89
CA VAL A 404 -7.55 -14.33 23.51
C VAL A 404 -6.10 -14.01 23.20
N ARG A 405 -5.20 -14.46 24.06
CA ARG A 405 -3.76 -14.27 23.87
C ARG A 405 -3.04 -15.60 24.02
N PHE A 406 -2.20 -15.91 23.04
CA PHE A 406 -1.29 -17.03 23.09
C PHE A 406 -0.07 -16.71 23.96
N PRO A 407 0.51 -17.70 24.67
CA PRO A 407 1.71 -17.49 25.49
C PRO A 407 2.93 -17.10 24.62
N ASN A 408 3.05 -17.66 23.43
CA ASN A 408 4.10 -17.37 22.47
C ASN A 408 3.52 -16.72 21.20
N PRO A 409 4.30 -15.93 20.45
CA PRO A 409 3.85 -15.35 19.21
C PRO A 409 3.41 -16.39 18.16
N LEU A 410 2.38 -16.05 17.41
CA LEU A 410 1.94 -16.78 16.23
C LEU A 410 2.88 -16.45 15.07
N LYS A 411 3.18 -17.43 14.23
CA LYS A 411 3.88 -17.18 12.96
C LYS A 411 2.86 -17.05 11.84
N ILE A 412 2.74 -15.84 11.31
CA ILE A 412 1.86 -15.48 10.19
C ILE A 412 2.69 -15.50 8.92
N MET A 413 2.26 -16.22 7.91
CA MET A 413 2.95 -16.32 6.63
C MET A 413 1.95 -16.11 5.48
N MET A 414 2.32 -15.26 4.51
CA MET A 414 1.47 -14.90 3.37
C MET A 414 2.26 -14.99 2.07
N ASP A 415 1.75 -15.75 1.12
CA ASP A 415 2.27 -15.79 -0.25
C ASP A 415 1.27 -15.14 -1.22
N GLY A 416 1.41 -13.85 -1.43
CA GLY A 416 0.52 -13.10 -2.32
C GLY A 416 0.62 -13.48 -3.79
N LYS A 417 1.62 -14.28 -4.21
CA LYS A 417 1.73 -14.81 -5.56
C LYS A 417 0.82 -16.03 -5.75
N LYS A 418 0.79 -16.90 -4.74
CA LYS A 418 -0.02 -18.13 -4.74
C LYS A 418 -1.39 -17.89 -4.11
N GLN A 419 -1.63 -16.71 -3.54
CA GLN A 419 -2.81 -16.37 -2.75
C GLN A 419 -3.00 -17.29 -1.53
N GLU A 420 -1.91 -17.85 -1.01
CA GLU A 420 -1.92 -18.71 0.17
C GLU A 420 -1.56 -17.91 1.44
N GLY A 421 -2.24 -18.21 2.54
CA GLY A 421 -1.96 -17.59 3.82
C GLY A 421 -2.19 -18.55 4.99
N VAL A 422 -1.26 -18.55 5.96
CA VAL A 422 -1.37 -19.39 7.14
C VAL A 422 -1.03 -18.58 8.40
N VAL A 423 -1.70 -18.91 9.49
CA VAL A 423 -1.32 -18.52 10.84
C VAL A 423 -1.00 -19.80 11.59
N LEU A 424 0.27 -20.00 11.94
CA LEU A 424 0.72 -21.20 12.63
C LEU A 424 0.49 -21.09 14.12
N LEU A 425 0.13 -22.20 14.72
CA LEU A 425 0.13 -22.36 16.19
C LEU A 425 1.57 -22.17 16.72
N PRO A 426 1.73 -21.57 17.90
CA PRO A 426 3.04 -21.50 18.52
C PRO A 426 3.56 -22.94 18.72
N GLN A 427 4.80 -23.17 18.31
CA GLN A 427 5.47 -24.40 18.69
C GLN A 427 5.72 -24.36 20.19
N ASP A 428 5.36 -25.43 20.90
CA ASP A 428 5.83 -25.59 22.27
C ASP A 428 7.36 -25.59 22.22
N VAL A 429 7.95 -24.59 22.83
CA VAL A 429 9.39 -24.60 23.05
C VAL A 429 9.59 -25.69 24.08
N ASP A 430 9.99 -26.89 23.62
CA ASP A 430 10.45 -27.95 24.50
C ASP A 430 11.49 -27.35 25.48
N GLU A 431 11.22 -27.45 26.78
CA GLU A 431 12.09 -27.02 27.88
C GLU A 431 13.49 -27.65 27.83
#